data_708ac420b1516bc8699bf4461f6166bc
#
_entry.id   708ac420b1516bc8699bf4461f6166bc
#
_cell.length_a   1.000
_cell.length_b   1.000
_cell.length_c   1.000
_cell.angle_alpha   90.00
_cell.angle_beta   90.00
_cell.angle_gamma   90.00
#
_symmetry.space_group_name_H-M   'P 1'
#
loop_
_entity.id
_entity.type
_entity.pdbx_description
1 polymer ?
#
loop_
_entity_poly.entity_id
_entity_poly.type
_entity_poly.pdbx_seq_one_letter_code
_entity_poly.pdbx_strand_id
1 'polypeptide(L)'
;MAAGSTLTETIREVRDLLATAQNLAAVERAHAALRARETLEDEAVELGYLYALASARSGAPDNAERMIARLRTADAGNSALAADIESLGGRVAKDSFIETGSVETLNAGIKAYQRADQLYPSVHARINAASMLRLSGRTVEAEAIARQVMGELERQTGSITHWDEATRGEGALLLGQMADACRHYRDASRRAGRRFGDIASMRRQLQMLSKALPDADSLLSEISGPRVVAFSGHMIDAIDRCKARFPAGIEDAVKAAIERSVSALLPVIGYAQAACGSDILFCEALLEREQELNIVLPFSREDYIEQSVIHAGLSWMARFERVLANAMSVSYATSERYLGDDSLFEHASNLIQGMAFLRARELAVDPHMLVVSDRSQAGAVGGTLATLATWASQEKSHSIIDLTTIRAKAVIAPTKTHVAVRAVAQVPATAAGRTIKSLLFADVKGFSRLPEEYFPIFFTTFLGLVPKTLQDIAVTPLEISSRGDGLYAVFATAEEAARFATALSDAVGAIDWRAMGLPADTHVRIALHAGPVFAAIDPVTNNLAHYGTHVTRAARIEPIVVPGQVLVTEAFAAVLASRPAGSFSCDLVGTEPLAKGYGAARLYRLRRKQNAA
;
A
#
# COMPACT_ATOMS: atom_id res chain seq x y z
N MET A 1 15.33 -21.70 -18.20
CA MET A 1 14.82 -22.58 -17.14
C MET A 1 15.68 -22.30 -15.92
N ALA A 2 15.19 -21.49 -14.98
CA ALA A 2 15.87 -21.28 -13.70
C ALA A 2 15.80 -22.59 -12.92
N ALA A 3 16.93 -23.06 -12.38
CA ALA A 3 16.99 -24.21 -11.48
C ALA A 3 15.99 -23.98 -10.35
N GLY A 4 15.08 -24.92 -10.14
CA GLY A 4 14.07 -24.83 -9.08
C GLY A 4 14.75 -24.73 -7.72
N SER A 5 14.58 -23.60 -7.01
CA SER A 5 15.07 -23.49 -5.65
C SER A 5 14.37 -24.53 -4.77
N THR A 6 15.10 -25.11 -3.85
CA THR A 6 14.52 -26.06 -2.86
C THR A 6 13.52 -25.34 -1.96
N LEU A 7 12.59 -26.09 -1.33
CA LEU A 7 11.67 -25.50 -0.34
C LEU A 7 12.43 -24.83 0.81
N THR A 8 13.50 -25.44 1.28
CA THR A 8 14.38 -24.90 2.34
C THR A 8 14.96 -23.53 1.95
N GLU A 9 15.43 -23.37 0.69
CA GLU A 9 15.92 -22.08 0.19
C GLU A 9 14.80 -21.05 0.11
N THR A 10 13.62 -21.45 -0.37
CA THR A 10 12.43 -20.59 -0.45
C THR A 10 11.99 -20.13 0.95
N ILE A 11 11.97 -21.02 1.94
CA ILE A 11 11.64 -20.68 3.34
C ILE A 11 12.61 -19.62 3.87
N ARG A 12 13.91 -19.78 3.63
CA ARG A 12 14.92 -18.80 4.06
C ARG A 12 14.69 -17.44 3.41
N GLU A 13 14.51 -17.40 2.09
CA GLU A 13 14.21 -16.17 1.35
C GLU A 13 12.95 -15.47 1.90
N VAL A 14 11.86 -16.22 2.11
CA VAL A 14 10.61 -15.67 2.63
C VAL A 14 10.77 -15.12 4.05
N ARG A 15 11.56 -15.76 4.91
CA ARG A 15 11.87 -15.25 6.25
C ARG A 15 12.66 -13.93 6.19
N ASP A 16 13.62 -13.81 5.28
CA ASP A 16 14.41 -12.58 5.08
C ASP A 16 13.54 -11.43 4.57
N LEU A 17 12.65 -11.71 3.60
CA LEU A 17 11.67 -10.76 3.10
C LEU A 17 10.72 -10.27 4.21
N LEU A 18 10.23 -11.18 5.06
CA LEU A 18 9.37 -10.85 6.20
C LEU A 18 10.11 -10.00 7.25
N ALA A 19 11.38 -10.29 7.50
CA ALA A 19 12.20 -9.52 8.43
C ALA A 19 12.36 -8.06 7.96
N THR A 20 12.60 -7.85 6.68
CA THR A 20 12.75 -6.52 6.07
C THR A 20 11.40 -5.85 5.72
N ALA A 21 10.28 -6.47 6.12
CA ALA A 21 8.92 -6.03 5.84
C ALA A 21 8.54 -5.99 4.35
N GLN A 22 9.20 -6.75 3.52
CA GLN A 22 8.82 -6.94 2.12
C GLN A 22 7.72 -8.01 2.00
N ASN A 23 6.60 -7.75 2.70
CA ASN A 23 5.55 -8.74 2.90
C ASN A 23 4.91 -9.20 1.60
N LEU A 24 4.73 -8.31 0.61
CA LEU A 24 4.18 -8.69 -0.68
C LEU A 24 5.10 -9.63 -1.45
N ALA A 25 6.39 -9.33 -1.53
CA ALA A 25 7.37 -10.22 -2.16
C ALA A 25 7.42 -11.58 -1.45
N ALA A 26 7.27 -11.58 -0.13
CA ALA A 26 7.16 -12.81 0.66
C ALA A 26 5.89 -13.61 0.29
N VAL A 27 4.74 -12.96 0.14
CA VAL A 27 3.49 -13.59 -0.33
C VAL A 27 3.68 -14.20 -1.72
N GLU A 28 4.20 -13.43 -2.68
CA GLU A 28 4.40 -13.86 -4.05
C GLU A 28 5.35 -15.06 -4.14
N ARG A 29 6.47 -14.99 -3.41
CA ARG A 29 7.49 -16.04 -3.40
C ARG A 29 6.98 -17.34 -2.78
N ALA A 30 6.28 -17.25 -1.64
CA ALA A 30 5.68 -18.40 -0.99
C ALA A 30 4.52 -19.00 -1.81
N HIS A 31 3.64 -18.13 -2.36
CA HIS A 31 2.52 -18.58 -3.20
C HIS A 31 2.99 -19.32 -4.45
N ALA A 32 4.01 -18.81 -5.14
CA ALA A 32 4.57 -19.46 -6.33
C ALA A 32 5.06 -20.89 -6.04
N ALA A 33 5.67 -21.11 -4.87
CA ALA A 33 6.16 -22.44 -4.48
C ALA A 33 5.04 -23.37 -3.96
N LEU A 34 3.94 -22.81 -3.41
CA LEU A 34 2.81 -23.60 -2.88
C LEU A 34 1.76 -23.91 -3.96
N ARG A 35 1.67 -23.13 -5.03
CA ARG A 35 0.60 -23.19 -6.04
C ARG A 35 0.44 -24.57 -6.71
N ALA A 36 1.54 -25.29 -6.88
CA ALA A 36 1.54 -26.62 -7.54
C ALA A 36 1.26 -27.79 -6.57
N ARG A 37 0.97 -27.50 -5.29
CA ARG A 37 0.83 -28.51 -4.24
C ARG A 37 -0.62 -28.65 -3.79
N GLU A 38 -1.19 -29.83 -3.96
CA GLU A 38 -2.54 -30.15 -3.47
C GLU A 38 -2.55 -30.38 -1.96
N THR A 39 -1.50 -31.05 -1.44
CA THR A 39 -1.31 -31.33 -0.01
C THR A 39 -0.19 -30.50 0.58
N LEU A 40 -0.30 -30.22 1.89
CA LEU A 40 0.75 -29.54 2.66
C LEU A 40 1.35 -30.57 3.62
N GLU A 41 2.62 -30.92 3.38
CA GLU A 41 3.38 -31.87 4.21
C GLU A 41 4.76 -31.28 4.53
N ASP A 42 5.31 -31.60 5.69
CA ASP A 42 6.66 -31.21 6.13
C ASP A 42 6.99 -29.71 5.92
N GLU A 43 8.03 -29.41 5.15
CA GLU A 43 8.48 -28.05 4.84
C GLU A 43 7.38 -27.19 4.16
N ALA A 44 6.40 -27.80 3.48
CA ALA A 44 5.29 -27.07 2.88
C ALA A 44 4.33 -26.52 3.93
N VAL A 45 4.20 -27.14 5.11
CA VAL A 45 3.42 -26.62 6.24
C VAL A 45 4.06 -25.35 6.77
N GLU A 46 5.39 -25.35 6.93
CA GLU A 46 6.13 -24.16 7.37
C GLU A 46 6.02 -23.02 6.35
N LEU A 47 6.19 -23.31 5.07
CA LEU A 47 6.04 -22.31 4.02
C LEU A 47 4.61 -21.77 3.96
N GLY A 48 3.60 -22.60 4.20
CA GLY A 48 2.20 -22.20 4.33
C GLY A 48 1.97 -21.24 5.51
N TYR A 49 2.60 -21.51 6.66
CA TYR A 49 2.60 -20.61 7.80
C TYR A 49 3.22 -19.25 7.46
N LEU A 50 4.39 -19.23 6.81
CA LEU A 50 5.06 -18.00 6.40
C LEU A 50 4.24 -17.22 5.36
N TYR A 51 3.57 -17.90 4.43
CA TYR A 51 2.62 -17.29 3.50
C TYR A 51 1.46 -16.62 4.26
N ALA A 52 0.85 -17.32 5.22
CA ALA A 52 -0.24 -16.76 6.02
C ALA A 52 0.23 -15.57 6.88
N LEU A 53 1.44 -15.64 7.45
CA LEU A 53 2.04 -14.53 8.20
C LEU A 53 2.31 -13.32 7.31
N ALA A 54 2.87 -13.53 6.12
CA ALA A 54 3.10 -12.49 5.12
C ALA A 54 1.78 -11.83 4.70
N SER A 55 0.74 -12.65 4.43
CA SER A 55 -0.60 -12.18 4.08
C SER A 55 -1.23 -11.33 5.19
N ALA A 56 -1.16 -11.78 6.44
CA ALA A 56 -1.65 -11.01 7.58
C ALA A 56 -0.89 -9.67 7.74
N ARG A 57 0.45 -9.68 7.60
CA ARG A 57 1.29 -8.48 7.69
C ARG A 57 1.06 -7.49 6.56
N SER A 58 0.69 -7.96 5.37
CA SER A 58 0.40 -7.11 4.20
C SER A 58 -1.03 -6.55 4.19
N GLY A 59 -1.88 -6.93 5.17
CA GLY A 59 -3.28 -6.50 5.21
C GLY A 59 -4.20 -7.35 4.31
N ALA A 60 -3.88 -8.64 4.12
CA ALA A 60 -4.71 -9.62 3.43
C ALA A 60 -5.24 -10.70 4.40
N PRO A 61 -6.11 -10.34 5.37
CA PRO A 61 -6.57 -11.27 6.39
C PRO A 61 -7.29 -12.49 5.81
N ASP A 62 -8.09 -12.32 4.75
CA ASP A 62 -8.82 -13.43 4.12
C ASP A 62 -7.88 -14.51 3.56
N ASN A 63 -6.72 -14.10 2.98
CA ASN A 63 -5.70 -15.02 2.50
C ASN A 63 -5.05 -15.77 3.67
N ALA A 64 -4.76 -15.04 4.75
CA ALA A 64 -4.22 -15.63 5.96
C ALA A 64 -5.18 -16.65 6.58
N GLU A 65 -6.48 -16.31 6.74
CA GLU A 65 -7.51 -17.19 7.30
C GLU A 65 -7.68 -18.46 6.48
N ARG A 66 -7.77 -18.34 5.14
CA ARG A 66 -7.87 -19.53 4.26
C ARG A 66 -6.68 -20.44 4.41
N MET A 67 -5.47 -19.91 4.50
CA MET A 67 -4.27 -20.71 4.68
C MET A 67 -4.22 -21.32 6.08
N ILE A 68 -4.55 -20.58 7.14
CA ILE A 68 -4.63 -21.08 8.51
C ILE A 68 -5.63 -22.25 8.60
N ALA A 69 -6.79 -22.14 7.95
CA ALA A 69 -7.78 -23.23 7.91
C ALA A 69 -7.20 -24.50 7.27
N ARG A 70 -6.44 -24.38 6.17
CA ARG A 70 -5.74 -25.51 5.55
C ARG A 70 -4.65 -26.10 6.45
N LEU A 71 -3.87 -25.25 7.12
CA LEU A 71 -2.79 -25.68 8.02
C LEU A 71 -3.31 -26.41 9.25
N ARG A 72 -4.49 -26.07 9.77
CA ARG A 72 -5.13 -26.76 10.88
C ARG A 72 -5.56 -28.19 10.53
N THR A 73 -5.76 -28.50 9.27
CA THR A 73 -6.11 -29.85 8.78
C THR A 73 -4.87 -30.66 8.37
N ALA A 74 -3.72 -29.99 8.23
CA ALA A 74 -2.45 -30.65 7.92
C ALA A 74 -1.79 -31.17 9.21
N ASP A 75 -1.08 -32.29 9.11
CA ASP A 75 -0.25 -32.76 10.22
C ASP A 75 1.00 -31.89 10.30
N ALA A 76 1.07 -31.03 11.30
CA ALA A 76 2.21 -30.16 11.50
C ALA A 76 3.46 -30.92 11.96
N GLY A 77 3.36 -32.20 12.37
CA GLY A 77 4.48 -33.02 12.85
C GLY A 77 5.25 -32.45 14.05
N ASN A 78 4.94 -31.18 14.40
CA ASN A 78 5.65 -30.39 15.41
C ASN A 78 4.66 -29.52 16.20
N SER A 79 4.57 -29.75 17.51
CA SER A 79 3.68 -29.00 18.41
C SER A 79 4.00 -27.49 18.46
N ALA A 80 5.26 -27.09 18.30
CA ALA A 80 5.65 -25.67 18.27
C ALA A 80 5.09 -24.96 17.02
N LEU A 81 5.19 -25.57 15.84
CA LEU A 81 4.61 -25.02 14.61
C LEU A 81 3.08 -24.99 14.69
N ALA A 82 2.45 -25.99 15.27
CA ALA A 82 0.98 -26.00 15.51
C ALA A 82 0.57 -24.84 16.43
N ALA A 83 1.34 -24.56 17.47
CA ALA A 83 1.13 -23.40 18.35
C ALA A 83 1.33 -22.07 17.63
N ASP A 84 2.33 -21.96 16.75
CA ASP A 84 2.55 -20.78 15.92
C ASP A 84 1.38 -20.51 14.95
N ILE A 85 0.81 -21.57 14.36
CA ILE A 85 -0.38 -21.48 13.49
C ILE A 85 -1.59 -20.96 14.29
N GLU A 86 -1.83 -21.46 15.50
CA GLU A 86 -2.90 -20.95 16.36
C GLU A 86 -2.65 -19.51 16.82
N SER A 87 -1.40 -19.16 17.16
CA SER A 87 -1.01 -17.77 17.49
C SER A 87 -1.25 -16.83 16.32
N LEU A 88 -0.98 -17.26 15.09
CA LEU A 88 -1.28 -16.49 13.88
C LEU A 88 -2.79 -16.31 13.69
N GLY A 89 -3.60 -17.32 13.98
CA GLY A 89 -5.06 -17.18 14.03
C GLY A 89 -5.51 -16.14 15.06
N GLY A 90 -4.87 -16.14 16.24
CA GLY A 90 -5.07 -15.10 17.26
C GLY A 90 -4.71 -13.70 16.78
N ARG A 91 -3.61 -13.57 16.03
CA ARG A 91 -3.22 -12.29 15.41
C ARG A 91 -4.25 -11.80 14.40
N VAL A 92 -4.72 -12.65 13.49
CA VAL A 92 -5.74 -12.27 12.49
C VAL A 92 -7.03 -11.83 13.17
N ALA A 93 -7.48 -12.56 14.20
CA ALA A 93 -8.64 -12.16 14.98
C ALA A 93 -8.44 -10.81 15.72
N LYS A 94 -7.24 -10.57 16.22
CA LYS A 94 -6.85 -9.29 16.84
C LYS A 94 -6.88 -8.14 15.84
N ASP A 95 -6.31 -8.32 14.64
CA ASP A 95 -6.32 -7.31 13.57
C ASP A 95 -7.77 -7.02 13.14
N SER A 96 -8.63 -8.04 13.02
CA SER A 96 -10.07 -7.88 12.76
C SER A 96 -10.79 -7.13 13.88
N PHE A 97 -10.47 -7.38 15.16
CA PHE A 97 -11.02 -6.63 16.30
C PHE A 97 -10.64 -5.14 16.23
N ILE A 98 -9.40 -4.82 15.88
CA ILE A 98 -8.96 -3.42 15.75
C ILE A 98 -9.80 -2.67 14.73
N GLU A 99 -10.19 -3.35 13.65
CA GLU A 99 -10.97 -2.78 12.55
C GLU A 99 -12.46 -2.71 12.84
N THR A 100 -13.03 -3.76 13.47
CA THR A 100 -14.48 -3.92 13.59
C THR A 100 -15.02 -3.55 14.98
N GLY A 101 -14.17 -3.55 16.01
CA GLY A 101 -14.59 -3.45 17.39
C GLY A 101 -15.39 -4.65 17.90
N SER A 102 -15.49 -5.76 17.11
CA SER A 102 -16.32 -6.91 17.44
C SER A 102 -15.80 -7.67 18.65
N VAL A 103 -16.64 -7.81 19.67
CA VAL A 103 -16.37 -8.61 20.88
C VAL A 103 -16.18 -10.10 20.52
N GLU A 104 -16.80 -10.58 19.45
CA GLU A 104 -16.66 -11.96 18.99
C GLU A 104 -15.24 -12.21 18.47
N THR A 105 -14.69 -11.31 17.66
CA THR A 105 -13.31 -11.41 17.16
C THR A 105 -12.31 -11.26 18.30
N LEU A 106 -12.56 -10.39 19.28
CA LEU A 106 -11.74 -10.26 20.49
C LEU A 106 -11.67 -11.58 21.26
N ASN A 107 -12.84 -12.20 21.53
CA ASN A 107 -12.91 -13.48 22.24
C ASN A 107 -12.30 -14.64 21.43
N ALA A 108 -12.47 -14.64 20.11
CA ALA A 108 -11.83 -15.62 19.23
C ALA A 108 -10.30 -15.54 19.32
N GLY A 109 -9.75 -14.35 19.34
CA GLY A 109 -8.31 -14.12 19.50
C GLY A 109 -7.78 -14.58 20.86
N ILE A 110 -8.48 -14.27 21.97
CA ILE A 110 -8.11 -14.77 23.31
C ILE A 110 -8.04 -16.29 23.31
N LYS A 111 -9.09 -16.96 22.80
CA LYS A 111 -9.14 -18.44 22.73
C LYS A 111 -8.02 -19.02 21.85
N ALA A 112 -7.69 -18.38 20.74
CA ALA A 112 -6.63 -18.85 19.86
C ALA A 112 -5.24 -18.79 20.53
N TYR A 113 -4.91 -17.70 21.22
CA TYR A 113 -3.66 -17.57 21.97
C TYR A 113 -3.61 -18.53 23.16
N GLN A 114 -4.72 -18.74 23.88
CA GLN A 114 -4.79 -19.72 24.95
C GLN A 114 -4.58 -21.16 24.42
N ARG A 115 -5.15 -21.51 23.26
CA ARG A 115 -4.92 -22.80 22.63
C ARG A 115 -3.48 -22.97 22.18
N ALA A 116 -2.87 -21.92 21.63
CA ALA A 116 -1.45 -21.94 21.28
C ALA A 116 -0.55 -22.28 22.48
N ASP A 117 -0.79 -21.64 23.63
CA ASP A 117 -0.06 -21.90 24.87
C ASP A 117 -0.28 -23.31 25.42
N GLN A 118 -1.49 -23.88 25.24
CA GLN A 118 -1.79 -25.28 25.60
C GLN A 118 -1.06 -26.29 24.72
N LEU A 119 -0.90 -26.00 23.42
CA LEU A 119 -0.19 -26.88 22.48
C LEU A 119 1.33 -26.85 22.73
N TYR A 120 1.87 -25.68 22.96
CA TYR A 120 3.28 -25.46 23.25
C TYR A 120 3.44 -24.21 24.11
N PRO A 121 3.84 -24.34 25.41
CA PRO A 121 3.94 -23.21 26.32
C PRO A 121 4.81 -22.09 25.78
N SER A 122 4.25 -20.86 25.68
CA SER A 122 4.90 -19.72 25.06
C SER A 122 4.57 -18.42 25.76
N VAL A 123 5.62 -17.70 26.22
CA VAL A 123 5.46 -16.35 26.76
C VAL A 123 4.82 -15.40 25.75
N HIS A 124 5.08 -15.61 24.45
CA HIS A 124 4.48 -14.83 23.37
C HIS A 124 2.96 -15.03 23.28
N ALA A 125 2.49 -16.26 23.32
CA ALA A 125 1.05 -16.54 23.29
C ALA A 125 0.34 -15.96 24.51
N ARG A 126 0.92 -16.14 25.72
CA ARG A 126 0.36 -15.65 26.97
C ARG A 126 0.28 -14.13 27.05
N ILE A 127 1.34 -13.40 26.64
CA ILE A 127 1.31 -11.94 26.68
C ILE A 127 0.29 -11.34 25.70
N ASN A 128 0.15 -11.94 24.51
CA ASN A 128 -0.89 -11.53 23.56
C ASN A 128 -2.31 -11.83 24.10
N ALA A 129 -2.52 -12.97 24.77
CA ALA A 129 -3.79 -13.24 25.45
C ALA A 129 -4.07 -12.21 26.55
N ALA A 130 -3.07 -11.84 27.35
CA ALA A 130 -3.17 -10.82 28.42
C ALA A 130 -3.57 -9.46 27.83
N SER A 131 -2.95 -9.04 26.72
CA SER A 131 -3.27 -7.78 26.05
C SER A 131 -4.71 -7.75 25.53
N MET A 132 -5.20 -8.84 24.97
CA MET A 132 -6.59 -8.93 24.53
C MET A 132 -7.57 -9.01 25.71
N LEU A 133 -7.20 -9.64 26.82
CA LEU A 133 -7.97 -9.60 28.08
C LEU A 133 -8.06 -8.17 28.63
N ARG A 134 -6.98 -7.40 28.56
CA ARG A 134 -6.98 -5.98 28.95
C ARG A 134 -7.96 -5.17 28.13
N LEU A 135 -7.98 -5.38 26.79
CA LEU A 135 -8.92 -4.73 25.87
C LEU A 135 -10.38 -5.13 26.12
N SER A 136 -10.63 -6.34 26.62
CA SER A 136 -11.97 -6.79 27.02
C SER A 136 -12.43 -6.31 28.39
N GLY A 137 -11.62 -5.50 29.09
CA GLY A 137 -11.90 -5.05 30.45
C GLY A 137 -11.53 -6.03 31.58
N ARG A 138 -11.00 -7.21 31.24
CA ARG A 138 -10.60 -8.26 32.21
C ARG A 138 -9.21 -7.97 32.79
N THR A 139 -9.07 -6.82 33.44
CA THR A 139 -7.79 -6.24 33.89
C THR A 139 -7.05 -7.16 34.87
N VAL A 140 -7.75 -7.71 35.88
CA VAL A 140 -7.12 -8.56 36.91
C VAL A 140 -6.49 -9.82 36.31
N GLU A 141 -7.17 -10.44 35.34
CA GLU A 141 -6.65 -11.62 34.67
C GLU A 141 -5.45 -11.27 33.76
N ALA A 142 -5.54 -10.16 33.04
CA ALA A 142 -4.44 -9.65 32.22
C ALA A 142 -3.17 -9.41 33.04
N GLU A 143 -3.29 -8.74 34.19
CA GLU A 143 -2.18 -8.47 35.11
C GLU A 143 -1.60 -9.75 35.72
N ALA A 144 -2.45 -10.73 36.08
CA ALA A 144 -1.97 -12.01 36.64
C ALA A 144 -1.08 -12.75 35.61
N ILE A 145 -1.52 -12.81 34.35
CA ILE A 145 -0.74 -13.44 33.28
C ILE A 145 0.54 -12.63 33.01
N ALA A 146 0.48 -11.29 32.99
CA ALA A 146 1.65 -10.44 32.81
C ALA A 146 2.71 -10.68 33.89
N ARG A 147 2.32 -10.78 35.17
CA ARG A 147 3.25 -11.10 36.28
C ARG A 147 3.92 -12.47 36.11
N GLN A 148 3.14 -13.48 35.67
CA GLN A 148 3.67 -14.81 35.40
C GLN A 148 4.70 -14.78 34.26
N VAL A 149 4.39 -14.13 33.15
CA VAL A 149 5.29 -13.99 31.98
C VAL A 149 6.58 -13.25 32.39
N MET A 150 6.47 -12.15 33.13
CA MET A 150 7.63 -11.40 33.60
C MET A 150 8.55 -12.27 34.49
N GLY A 151 7.98 -13.02 35.44
CA GLY A 151 8.75 -13.92 36.30
C GLY A 151 9.42 -15.08 35.55
N GLU A 152 8.85 -15.53 34.42
CA GLU A 152 9.51 -16.53 33.57
C GLU A 152 10.69 -15.93 32.79
N LEU A 153 10.49 -14.74 32.19
CA LEU A 153 11.55 -14.05 31.47
C LEU A 153 12.72 -13.63 32.35
N GLU A 154 12.49 -13.34 33.64
CA GLU A 154 13.56 -13.07 34.62
C GLU A 154 14.42 -14.32 34.91
N ARG A 155 13.79 -15.51 34.87
CA ARG A 155 14.50 -16.79 35.11
C ARG A 155 15.13 -17.37 33.84
N GLN A 156 14.88 -16.77 32.69
CA GLN A 156 15.43 -17.24 31.42
C GLN A 156 16.94 -17.07 31.37
N THR A 157 17.65 -18.18 31.15
CA THR A 157 19.10 -18.19 30.92
C THR A 157 19.38 -18.33 29.43
N GLY A 158 20.10 -17.39 28.83
CA GLY A 158 20.43 -17.42 27.40
C GLY A 158 20.50 -16.04 26.75
N SER A 159 20.62 -16.01 25.44
CA SER A 159 20.63 -14.75 24.69
C SER A 159 19.23 -14.14 24.65
N ILE A 160 19.11 -12.92 25.10
CA ILE A 160 17.85 -12.16 25.06
C ILE A 160 17.62 -11.66 23.64
N THR A 161 16.49 -12.02 23.06
CA THR A 161 16.07 -11.58 21.73
C THR A 161 15.32 -10.23 21.77
N HIS A 162 15.11 -9.61 20.61
CA HIS A 162 14.24 -8.43 20.53
C HIS A 162 12.78 -8.74 20.91
N TRP A 163 12.31 -9.98 20.70
CA TRP A 163 10.98 -10.40 21.10
C TRP A 163 10.84 -10.58 22.61
N ASP A 164 11.89 -11.07 23.28
CA ASP A 164 11.90 -11.15 24.74
C ASP A 164 11.80 -9.75 25.36
N GLU A 165 12.57 -8.79 24.84
CA GLU A 165 12.50 -7.39 25.30
C GLU A 165 11.12 -6.77 24.99
N ALA A 166 10.55 -7.00 23.80
CA ALA A 166 9.20 -6.52 23.47
C ALA A 166 8.15 -7.10 24.44
N THR A 167 8.25 -8.39 24.76
CA THR A 167 7.35 -9.07 25.71
C THR A 167 7.50 -8.50 27.12
N ARG A 168 8.74 -8.19 27.58
CA ARG A 168 8.96 -7.49 28.85
C ARG A 168 8.35 -6.09 28.83
N GLY A 169 8.52 -5.36 27.72
CA GLY A 169 7.91 -4.02 27.56
C GLY A 169 6.40 -4.06 27.65
N GLU A 170 5.78 -5.04 27.00
CA GLU A 170 4.33 -5.24 27.04
C GLU A 170 3.84 -5.67 28.43
N GLY A 171 4.55 -6.59 29.09
CA GLY A 171 4.26 -7.00 30.46
C GLY A 171 4.34 -5.84 31.45
N ALA A 172 5.40 -5.04 31.37
CA ALA A 172 5.57 -3.85 32.20
C ALA A 172 4.45 -2.82 31.96
N LEU A 173 4.05 -2.60 30.70
CA LEU A 173 2.94 -1.71 30.34
C LEU A 173 1.62 -2.19 30.95
N LEU A 174 1.30 -3.49 30.83
CA LEU A 174 0.08 -4.07 31.42
C LEU A 174 0.04 -3.96 32.94
N LEU A 175 1.21 -3.92 33.60
CA LEU A 175 1.36 -3.75 35.05
C LEU A 175 1.48 -2.28 35.49
N GLY A 176 1.37 -1.32 34.56
CA GLY A 176 1.47 0.11 34.85
C GLY A 176 2.90 0.60 35.12
N GLN A 177 3.93 -0.19 34.81
CA GLN A 177 5.35 0.10 35.04
C GLN A 177 5.94 0.84 33.83
N MET A 178 5.53 2.10 33.62
CA MET A 178 5.83 2.86 32.39
C MET A 178 7.33 3.04 32.14
N ALA A 179 8.13 3.31 33.17
CA ALA A 179 9.58 3.51 33.03
C ALA A 179 10.29 2.23 32.53
N ASP A 180 9.86 1.07 33.01
CA ASP A 180 10.41 -0.22 32.59
C ASP A 180 9.91 -0.55 31.16
N ALA A 181 8.67 -0.27 30.84
CA ALA A 181 8.14 -0.42 29.49
C ALA A 181 8.95 0.40 28.47
N CYS A 182 9.24 1.69 28.75
CA CYS A 182 10.09 2.55 27.91
C CYS A 182 11.47 1.92 27.67
N ARG A 183 12.12 1.46 28.74
CA ARG A 183 13.45 0.84 28.65
C ARG A 183 13.42 -0.40 27.76
N HIS A 184 12.50 -1.32 28.01
CA HIS A 184 12.41 -2.58 27.29
C HIS A 184 12.04 -2.39 25.80
N TYR A 185 11.12 -1.50 25.47
CA TYR A 185 10.79 -1.22 24.06
C TYR A 185 11.95 -0.55 23.31
N ARG A 186 12.72 0.32 23.95
CA ARG A 186 13.94 0.88 23.38
C ARG A 186 14.98 -0.21 23.10
N ASP A 187 15.16 -1.14 24.04
CA ASP A 187 16.09 -2.26 23.90
C ASP A 187 15.62 -3.24 22.82
N ALA A 188 14.31 -3.53 22.75
CA ALA A 188 13.71 -4.32 21.69
C ALA A 188 13.97 -3.69 20.31
N SER A 189 13.74 -2.39 20.17
CA SER A 189 13.98 -1.65 18.93
C SER A 189 15.45 -1.71 18.50
N ARG A 190 16.39 -1.48 19.43
CA ARG A 190 17.83 -1.56 19.14
C ARG A 190 18.26 -2.96 18.68
N ARG A 191 17.77 -4.01 19.35
CA ARG A 191 18.08 -5.41 19.02
C ARG A 191 17.44 -5.85 17.69
N ALA A 192 16.27 -5.33 17.36
CA ALA A 192 15.61 -5.61 16.08
C ALA A 192 16.37 -5.01 14.88
N GLY A 193 17.05 -3.87 15.05
CA GLY A 193 17.85 -3.24 14.00
C GLY A 193 17.04 -2.95 12.75
N ARG A 194 17.38 -3.58 11.61
CA ARG A 194 16.66 -3.40 10.33
C ARG A 194 15.52 -4.42 10.10
N ARG A 195 15.10 -5.14 11.12
CA ARG A 195 13.96 -6.07 11.04
C ARG A 195 12.64 -5.30 11.08
N PHE A 196 12.38 -4.51 10.05
CA PHE A 196 11.25 -3.56 9.98
C PHE A 196 9.88 -4.24 10.11
N GLY A 197 9.74 -5.50 9.69
CA GLY A 197 8.52 -6.28 9.87
C GLY A 197 8.20 -6.57 11.33
N ASP A 198 9.22 -6.80 12.13
CA ASP A 198 9.09 -7.06 13.58
C ASP A 198 8.84 -5.74 14.33
N ILE A 199 9.56 -4.67 13.95
CA ILE A 199 9.34 -3.31 14.47
C ILE A 199 7.88 -2.87 14.20
N ALA A 200 7.38 -3.06 12.98
CA ALA A 200 5.99 -2.74 12.65
C ALA A 200 4.98 -3.54 13.49
N SER A 201 5.30 -4.79 13.82
CA SER A 201 4.45 -5.62 14.70
C SER A 201 4.40 -5.08 16.13
N MET A 202 5.55 -4.66 16.69
CA MET A 202 5.63 -4.02 18.02
C MET A 202 4.84 -2.71 18.06
N ARG A 203 5.00 -1.86 17.05
CA ARG A 203 4.28 -0.59 16.95
C ARG A 203 2.76 -0.77 16.85
N ARG A 204 2.29 -1.72 16.02
CA ARG A 204 0.85 -2.04 15.94
C ARG A 204 0.30 -2.56 17.27
N GLN A 205 1.10 -3.35 18.02
CA GLN A 205 0.70 -3.83 19.35
C GLN A 205 0.48 -2.66 20.30
N LEU A 206 1.37 -1.67 20.34
CA LEU A 206 1.21 -0.47 21.16
C LEU A 206 0.01 0.36 20.72
N GLN A 207 -0.17 0.60 19.41
CA GLN A 207 -1.35 1.32 18.87
C GLN A 207 -2.67 0.63 19.21
N MET A 208 -2.68 -0.69 19.32
CA MET A 208 -3.84 -1.43 19.78
C MET A 208 -4.07 -1.22 21.28
N LEU A 209 -3.00 -1.36 22.08
CA LEU A 209 -3.09 -1.23 23.53
C LEU A 209 -3.46 0.19 23.97
N SER A 210 -3.12 1.22 23.20
CA SER A 210 -3.49 2.61 23.52
C SER A 210 -5.01 2.84 23.60
N LYS A 211 -5.82 1.97 22.98
CA LYS A 211 -7.28 2.00 23.14
C LYS A 211 -7.74 1.73 24.57
N ALA A 212 -7.00 0.94 25.35
CA ALA A 212 -7.30 0.62 26.75
C ALA A 212 -6.28 1.21 27.74
N LEU A 213 -5.15 1.66 27.25
CA LEU A 213 -4.04 2.24 28.02
C LEU A 213 -3.50 3.46 27.24
N PRO A 214 -4.09 4.66 27.43
CA PRO A 214 -3.76 5.86 26.64
C PRO A 214 -2.26 6.20 26.64
N ASP A 215 -1.56 5.94 27.75
CA ASP A 215 -0.12 6.20 27.89
C ASP A 215 0.75 5.34 26.96
N ALA A 216 0.20 4.23 26.38
CA ALA A 216 0.91 3.37 25.46
C ALA A 216 1.37 4.09 24.18
N ASP A 217 0.67 5.12 23.73
CA ASP A 217 1.06 5.91 22.55
C ASP A 217 2.41 6.61 22.74
N SER A 218 2.75 7.03 23.97
CA SER A 218 4.03 7.66 24.26
C SER A 218 5.22 6.73 24.00
N LEU A 219 5.01 5.41 24.14
CA LEU A 219 6.02 4.37 23.89
C LEU A 219 6.35 4.18 22.40
N LEU A 220 5.52 4.68 21.48
CA LEU A 220 5.80 4.62 20.04
C LEU A 220 7.09 5.36 19.67
N SER A 221 7.48 6.38 20.45
CA SER A 221 8.73 7.12 20.26
C SER A 221 9.98 6.27 20.59
N GLU A 222 9.84 5.25 21.42
CA GLU A 222 10.92 4.34 21.80
C GLU A 222 11.21 3.26 20.75
N ILE A 223 10.26 3.04 19.82
CA ILE A 223 10.38 2.04 18.76
C ILE A 223 10.66 2.74 17.44
N SER A 224 11.93 2.87 17.08
CA SER A 224 12.37 3.52 15.85
C SER A 224 12.09 2.63 14.63
N GLY A 225 11.14 3.06 13.78
CA GLY A 225 10.88 2.45 12.47
C GLY A 225 11.58 3.21 11.34
N PRO A 226 11.55 2.67 10.10
CA PRO A 226 12.06 3.39 8.94
C PRO A 226 11.21 4.63 8.63
N ARG A 227 11.80 5.65 8.03
CA ARG A 227 11.06 6.78 7.46
C ARG A 227 10.64 6.45 6.04
N VAL A 228 9.34 6.46 5.77
CA VAL A 228 8.83 6.34 4.39
C VAL A 228 8.79 7.74 3.79
N VAL A 229 9.59 7.97 2.75
CA VAL A 229 9.81 9.29 2.17
C VAL A 229 9.28 9.35 0.76
N ALA A 230 8.30 10.22 0.52
CA ALA A 230 7.92 10.66 -0.82
C ALA A 230 8.82 11.83 -1.21
N PHE A 231 9.43 11.75 -2.40
CA PHE A 231 10.32 12.81 -2.90
C PHE A 231 9.73 13.51 -4.12
N SER A 232 9.96 14.82 -4.20
CA SER A 232 9.71 15.62 -5.40
C SER A 232 10.71 16.76 -5.47
N GLY A 233 11.29 16.98 -6.66
CA GLY A 233 12.26 18.05 -6.80
C GLY A 233 12.34 18.63 -8.21
N HIS A 234 12.99 19.79 -8.32
CA HIS A 234 13.22 20.41 -9.62
C HIS A 234 14.26 19.64 -10.43
N MET A 235 13.99 19.53 -11.72
CA MET A 235 15.00 19.12 -12.70
C MET A 235 16.09 20.17 -12.79
N ILE A 236 17.29 19.76 -13.21
CA ILE A 236 18.36 20.66 -13.61
C ILE A 236 17.88 21.50 -14.79
N ASP A 237 18.26 22.77 -14.82
CA ASP A 237 17.80 23.69 -15.85
C ASP A 237 18.37 23.31 -17.23
N ALA A 238 17.54 23.41 -18.26
CA ALA A 238 17.99 23.37 -19.63
C ALA A 238 18.88 24.62 -19.93
N ILE A 239 19.80 24.49 -20.89
CA ILE A 239 20.80 25.51 -21.18
C ILE A 239 20.18 26.86 -21.58
N ASP A 240 19.01 26.83 -22.22
CA ASP A 240 18.28 27.98 -22.73
C ASP A 240 17.26 28.56 -21.74
N ARG A 241 17.24 28.08 -20.49
CA ARG A 241 16.28 28.54 -19.51
C ARG A 241 16.52 29.97 -19.08
N CYS A 242 15.60 30.86 -19.40
CA CYS A 242 15.72 32.31 -19.13
C CYS A 242 15.79 32.68 -17.64
N LYS A 243 15.09 31.92 -16.77
CA LYS A 243 15.06 32.15 -15.32
C LYS A 243 15.52 30.90 -14.58
N ALA A 244 16.75 30.96 -14.07
CA ALA A 244 17.38 29.82 -13.40
C ALA A 244 16.59 29.38 -12.14
N ARG A 245 16.30 28.09 -12.03
CA ARG A 245 15.76 27.40 -10.84
C ARG A 245 16.82 26.51 -10.22
N PHE A 246 17.34 25.56 -11.02
CA PHE A 246 18.39 24.63 -10.64
C PHE A 246 19.49 24.61 -11.72
N PRO A 247 20.35 25.69 -11.81
CA PRO A 247 21.47 25.70 -12.74
C PRO A 247 22.50 24.62 -12.37
N ALA A 248 23.19 24.05 -13.37
CA ALA A 248 24.18 22.99 -13.19
C ALA A 248 25.31 23.38 -12.19
N GLY A 249 25.66 24.63 -12.10
CA GLY A 249 26.71 25.11 -11.18
C GLY A 249 26.42 24.98 -9.69
N ILE A 250 25.19 24.62 -9.30
CA ILE A 250 24.85 24.37 -7.89
C ILE A 250 24.56 22.88 -7.61
N GLU A 251 24.83 21.98 -8.56
CA GLU A 251 24.54 20.53 -8.40
C GLU A 251 25.15 19.95 -7.12
N ASP A 252 26.44 20.19 -6.87
CA ASP A 252 27.14 19.67 -5.69
C ASP A 252 26.54 20.19 -4.38
N ALA A 253 26.12 21.45 -4.35
CA ALA A 253 25.50 22.05 -3.17
C ALA A 253 24.12 21.45 -2.89
N VAL A 254 23.34 21.18 -3.95
CA VAL A 254 22.04 20.50 -3.85
C VAL A 254 22.23 19.04 -3.44
N LYS A 255 23.20 18.33 -4.05
CA LYS A 255 23.57 16.96 -3.66
C LYS A 255 23.89 16.89 -2.17
N ALA A 256 24.78 17.74 -1.69
CA ALA A 256 25.16 17.78 -0.27
C ALA A 256 23.97 18.12 0.66
N ALA A 257 23.02 18.96 0.22
CA ALA A 257 21.84 19.25 1.00
C ALA A 257 20.88 18.05 1.07
N ILE A 258 20.69 17.33 -0.03
CA ILE A 258 19.89 16.10 -0.08
C ILE A 258 20.52 15.02 0.81
N GLU A 259 21.83 14.79 0.69
CA GLU A 259 22.56 13.81 1.50
C GLU A 259 22.43 14.07 3.01
N ARG A 260 22.53 15.33 3.44
CA ARG A 260 22.31 15.70 4.85
C ARG A 260 20.88 15.40 5.30
N SER A 261 19.89 15.73 4.47
CA SER A 261 18.47 15.48 4.77
C SER A 261 18.19 13.99 4.85
N VAL A 262 18.70 13.19 3.90
CA VAL A 262 18.57 11.72 3.92
C VAL A 262 19.24 11.14 5.16
N SER A 263 20.46 11.59 5.49
CA SER A 263 21.19 11.10 6.68
C SER A 263 20.46 11.38 7.99
N ALA A 264 19.73 12.50 8.08
CA ALA A 264 18.91 12.84 9.25
C ALA A 264 17.63 12.00 9.36
N LEU A 265 17.19 11.37 8.26
CA LEU A 265 15.96 10.59 8.20
C LEU A 265 16.18 9.07 8.26
N LEU A 266 17.44 8.60 8.26
CA LEU A 266 17.76 7.17 8.21
C LEU A 266 17.15 6.38 9.38
N PRO A 267 16.75 5.11 9.14
CA PRO A 267 16.71 4.41 7.86
C PRO A 267 15.53 4.87 6.98
N VAL A 268 15.70 4.86 5.64
CA VAL A 268 14.74 5.43 4.68
C VAL A 268 14.21 4.37 3.70
N ILE A 269 12.92 4.45 3.42
CA ILE A 269 12.27 3.80 2.28
C ILE A 269 11.77 4.93 1.37
N GLY A 270 12.38 5.08 0.19
CA GLY A 270 12.12 6.20 -0.71
C GLY A 270 11.21 5.85 -1.87
N TYR A 271 10.35 6.81 -2.22
CA TYR A 271 9.50 6.80 -3.42
C TYR A 271 9.77 8.07 -4.21
N ALA A 272 10.18 7.94 -5.45
CA ALA A 272 10.54 9.07 -6.32
C ALA A 272 10.26 8.78 -7.79
N GLN A 273 10.28 9.83 -8.61
CA GLN A 273 10.59 9.70 -10.02
C GLN A 273 12.13 9.63 -10.18
N ALA A 274 12.62 9.69 -11.42
CA ALA A 274 14.06 9.68 -11.70
C ALA A 274 14.44 10.73 -12.75
N ALA A 275 13.86 11.93 -12.66
CA ALA A 275 14.21 13.03 -13.55
C ALA A 275 15.64 13.54 -13.28
N CYS A 276 16.30 14.06 -14.30
CA CYS A 276 17.63 14.67 -14.15
C CYS A 276 17.58 15.86 -13.18
N GLY A 277 18.49 15.89 -12.22
CA GLY A 277 18.55 16.87 -11.15
C GLY A 277 18.19 16.28 -9.81
N SER A 278 17.27 16.91 -9.07
CA SER A 278 17.01 16.55 -7.67
C SER A 278 16.56 15.10 -7.46
N ASP A 279 15.74 14.55 -8.37
CA ASP A 279 15.23 13.19 -8.23
C ASP A 279 16.38 12.16 -8.28
N ILE A 280 17.22 12.23 -9.32
CA ILE A 280 18.38 11.32 -9.45
C ILE A 280 19.34 11.51 -8.27
N LEU A 281 19.59 12.75 -7.82
CA LEU A 281 20.46 13.02 -6.66
C LEU A 281 19.90 12.37 -5.38
N PHE A 282 18.60 12.42 -5.17
CA PHE A 282 17.95 11.75 -4.05
C PHE A 282 18.05 10.22 -4.18
N CYS A 283 17.78 9.68 -5.36
CA CYS A 283 17.90 8.24 -5.61
C CYS A 283 19.31 7.74 -5.34
N GLU A 284 20.34 8.44 -5.83
CA GLU A 284 21.74 8.11 -5.58
C GLU A 284 22.09 8.19 -4.09
N ALA A 285 21.60 9.20 -3.37
CA ALA A 285 21.83 9.33 -1.93
C ALA A 285 21.25 8.15 -1.13
N LEU A 286 20.15 7.55 -1.58
CA LEU A 286 19.59 6.35 -0.99
C LEU A 286 20.41 5.10 -1.35
N LEU A 287 20.73 4.91 -2.63
CA LEU A 287 21.48 3.75 -3.11
C LEU A 287 22.89 3.68 -2.50
N GLU A 288 23.59 4.81 -2.39
CA GLU A 288 24.91 4.92 -1.74
C GLU A 288 24.88 4.50 -0.25
N ARG A 289 23.69 4.54 0.40
CA ARG A 289 23.45 4.16 1.80
C ARG A 289 22.70 2.85 1.96
N GLU A 290 22.58 2.06 0.88
CA GLU A 290 21.86 0.78 0.86
C GLU A 290 20.43 0.89 1.42
N GLN A 291 19.73 2.00 1.07
CA GLN A 291 18.35 2.21 1.45
C GLN A 291 17.39 1.69 0.35
N GLU A 292 16.16 1.36 0.75
CA GLU A 292 15.12 0.92 -0.19
C GLU A 292 14.68 2.08 -1.08
N LEU A 293 14.71 1.89 -2.41
CA LEU A 293 14.30 2.87 -3.41
C LEU A 293 13.24 2.29 -4.33
N ASN A 294 12.11 2.98 -4.46
CA ASN A 294 11.00 2.63 -5.33
C ASN A 294 10.76 3.76 -6.34
N ILE A 295 10.77 3.44 -7.62
CA ILE A 295 10.62 4.41 -8.72
C ILE A 295 9.23 4.29 -9.33
N VAL A 296 8.60 5.45 -9.60
CA VAL A 296 7.33 5.56 -10.33
C VAL A 296 7.51 6.49 -11.52
N LEU A 297 7.52 5.93 -12.72
CA LEU A 297 7.59 6.72 -13.96
C LEU A 297 6.18 7.06 -14.46
N PRO A 298 5.97 8.28 -14.99
CA PRO A 298 4.64 8.74 -15.43
C PRO A 298 4.14 8.02 -16.70
N PHE A 299 5.04 7.61 -17.59
CA PHE A 299 4.73 6.97 -18.88
C PHE A 299 5.91 6.10 -19.36
N SER A 300 5.92 5.69 -20.64
CA SER A 300 6.96 4.83 -21.21
C SER A 300 8.37 5.35 -20.90
N ARG A 301 9.31 4.42 -20.66
CA ARG A 301 10.68 4.74 -20.31
C ARG A 301 11.36 5.60 -21.37
N GLU A 302 11.15 5.29 -22.63
CA GLU A 302 11.77 5.96 -23.78
C GLU A 302 11.34 7.44 -23.81
N ASP A 303 10.04 7.70 -23.74
CA ASP A 303 9.52 9.07 -23.74
C ASP A 303 9.94 9.82 -22.44
N TYR A 304 10.03 9.11 -21.29
CA TYR A 304 10.51 9.74 -20.06
C TYR A 304 11.96 10.19 -20.16
N ILE A 305 12.81 9.40 -20.80
CA ILE A 305 14.20 9.80 -21.09
C ILE A 305 14.23 11.07 -21.91
N GLU A 306 13.42 11.15 -22.98
CA GLU A 306 13.36 12.35 -23.83
C GLU A 306 12.85 13.59 -23.09
N GLN A 307 11.83 13.44 -22.24
CA GLN A 307 11.18 14.57 -21.57
C GLN A 307 11.91 15.02 -20.29
N SER A 308 12.54 14.10 -19.57
CA SER A 308 12.97 14.36 -18.19
C SER A 308 14.41 14.03 -17.87
N VAL A 309 15.20 13.49 -18.83
CA VAL A 309 16.57 13.03 -18.54
C VAL A 309 17.60 13.62 -19.52
N ILE A 310 17.42 13.40 -20.83
CA ILE A 310 18.47 13.60 -21.84
C ILE A 310 18.87 15.07 -22.04
N HIS A 311 17.99 16.02 -21.75
CA HIS A 311 18.28 17.44 -21.93
C HIS A 311 19.42 17.96 -21.06
N ALA A 312 19.74 17.26 -19.98
CA ALA A 312 20.87 17.55 -19.10
C ALA A 312 22.18 16.87 -19.54
N GLY A 313 22.15 16.04 -20.59
CA GLY A 313 23.30 15.39 -21.19
C GLY A 313 23.45 13.90 -20.87
N LEU A 314 24.38 13.24 -21.59
CA LEU A 314 24.59 11.78 -21.52
C LEU A 314 25.02 11.27 -20.14
N SER A 315 25.68 12.11 -19.34
CA SER A 315 26.04 11.74 -17.97
C SER A 315 24.82 11.45 -17.11
N TRP A 316 23.75 12.22 -17.26
CA TRP A 316 22.48 12.01 -16.55
C TRP A 316 21.76 10.76 -17.04
N MET A 317 21.88 10.43 -18.33
CA MET A 317 21.37 9.17 -18.86
C MET A 317 22.02 7.96 -18.18
N ALA A 318 23.34 7.95 -18.05
CA ALA A 318 24.06 6.86 -17.38
C ALA A 318 23.67 6.74 -15.89
N ARG A 319 23.40 7.87 -15.21
CA ARG A 319 22.93 7.90 -13.82
C ARG A 319 21.52 7.36 -13.70
N PHE A 320 20.62 7.76 -14.60
CA PHE A 320 19.26 7.26 -14.69
C PHE A 320 19.23 5.73 -14.83
N GLU A 321 20.01 5.18 -15.78
CA GLU A 321 20.10 3.73 -15.98
C GLU A 321 20.58 2.99 -14.73
N ARG A 322 21.59 3.54 -14.05
CA ARG A 322 22.10 2.98 -12.79
C ARG A 322 21.05 3.01 -11.68
N VAL A 323 20.27 4.11 -11.58
CA VAL A 323 19.18 4.23 -10.60
C VAL A 323 18.13 3.16 -10.85
N LEU A 324 17.65 3.00 -12.10
CA LEU A 324 16.63 2.00 -12.42
C LEU A 324 17.13 0.56 -12.19
N ALA A 325 18.39 0.28 -12.52
CA ALA A 325 18.98 -1.06 -12.36
C ALA A 325 19.14 -1.48 -10.88
N ASN A 326 19.23 -0.52 -9.95
CA ASN A 326 19.46 -0.76 -8.53
C ASN A 326 18.24 -0.42 -7.65
N ALA A 327 17.16 0.08 -8.22
CA ALA A 327 15.92 0.31 -7.49
C ALA A 327 15.28 -1.03 -7.08
N MET A 328 14.66 -1.06 -5.90
CA MET A 328 13.89 -2.21 -5.41
C MET A 328 12.69 -2.49 -6.32
N SER A 329 12.04 -1.45 -6.81
CA SER A 329 10.94 -1.57 -7.77
C SER A 329 10.92 -0.39 -8.74
N VAL A 330 10.50 -0.68 -9.98
CA VAL A 330 10.20 0.32 -11.00
C VAL A 330 8.78 0.07 -11.49
N SER A 331 7.92 1.03 -11.30
CA SER A 331 6.51 1.00 -11.71
C SER A 331 6.18 2.17 -12.64
N TYR A 332 5.08 2.05 -13.36
CA TYR A 332 4.64 3.04 -14.35
C TYR A 332 3.21 3.46 -14.04
N ALA A 333 2.92 4.75 -14.06
CA ALA A 333 1.56 5.27 -14.01
C ALA A 333 0.76 4.80 -15.25
N THR A 334 1.41 4.83 -16.41
CA THR A 334 0.99 4.13 -17.62
C THR A 334 2.23 3.66 -18.41
N SER A 335 2.14 2.52 -19.08
CA SER A 335 3.17 2.06 -20.01
C SER A 335 3.07 2.70 -21.40
N GLU A 336 2.03 3.49 -21.63
CA GLU A 336 1.75 4.14 -22.91
C GLU A 336 2.69 5.33 -23.15
N ARG A 337 2.74 5.75 -24.42
CA ARG A 337 3.55 6.91 -24.84
C ARG A 337 3.03 8.23 -24.27
N TYR A 338 3.94 9.18 -24.11
CA TYR A 338 3.60 10.58 -23.81
C TYR A 338 3.03 11.26 -25.06
N LEU A 339 1.88 11.90 -24.91
CA LEU A 339 1.16 12.57 -26.01
C LEU A 339 1.01 14.09 -25.78
N GLY A 340 1.86 14.68 -24.90
CA GLY A 340 1.75 16.08 -24.51
C GLY A 340 0.79 16.32 -23.33
N ASP A 341 0.40 15.27 -22.62
CA ASP A 341 -0.56 15.31 -21.52
C ASP A 341 0.17 15.40 -20.15
N ASP A 342 0.48 16.61 -19.74
CA ASP A 342 1.22 16.89 -18.48
C ASP A 342 0.52 16.37 -17.21
N SER A 343 -0.78 16.05 -17.29
CA SER A 343 -1.54 15.40 -16.22
C SER A 343 -0.94 14.06 -15.78
N LEU A 344 -0.14 13.40 -16.62
CA LEU A 344 0.56 12.16 -16.28
C LEU A 344 1.65 12.38 -15.22
N PHE A 345 2.34 13.52 -15.22
CA PHE A 345 3.31 13.86 -14.18
C PHE A 345 2.63 14.08 -12.84
N GLU A 346 1.48 14.76 -12.83
CA GLU A 346 0.66 14.93 -11.63
C GLU A 346 0.17 13.57 -11.12
N HIS A 347 -0.30 12.71 -12.02
CA HIS A 347 -0.74 11.37 -11.66
C HIS A 347 0.37 10.54 -11.03
N ALA A 348 1.58 10.53 -11.62
CA ALA A 348 2.73 9.84 -11.04
C ALA A 348 3.10 10.40 -9.65
N SER A 349 3.04 11.72 -9.47
CA SER A 349 3.27 12.35 -8.17
C SER A 349 2.22 11.93 -7.13
N ASN A 350 0.94 11.82 -7.52
CA ASN A 350 -0.12 11.31 -6.66
C ASN A 350 0.08 9.82 -6.31
N LEU A 351 0.55 9.01 -7.27
CA LEU A 351 0.89 7.61 -7.02
C LEU A 351 2.06 7.49 -6.02
N ILE A 352 3.13 8.27 -6.18
CA ILE A 352 4.26 8.31 -5.25
C ILE A 352 3.78 8.63 -3.83
N GLN A 353 2.99 9.68 -3.66
CA GLN A 353 2.43 10.04 -2.36
C GLN A 353 1.58 8.91 -1.79
N GLY A 354 0.65 8.38 -2.58
CA GLY A 354 -0.25 7.33 -2.15
C GLY A 354 0.45 6.03 -1.78
N MET A 355 1.44 5.61 -2.58
CA MET A 355 2.27 4.43 -2.28
C MET A 355 3.07 4.64 -0.98
N ALA A 356 3.59 5.84 -0.75
CA ALA A 356 4.26 6.17 0.51
C ALA A 356 3.28 6.07 1.70
N PHE A 357 2.04 6.53 1.57
CA PHE A 357 1.01 6.38 2.60
C PHE A 357 0.66 4.90 2.86
N LEU A 358 0.46 4.11 1.80
CA LEU A 358 0.16 2.68 1.92
C LEU A 358 1.31 1.94 2.63
N ARG A 359 2.56 2.22 2.24
CA ARG A 359 3.75 1.61 2.84
C ARG A 359 3.96 2.04 4.30
N ALA A 360 3.75 3.31 4.60
CA ALA A 360 3.85 3.82 5.97
C ALA A 360 2.80 3.16 6.90
N ARG A 361 1.58 2.96 6.40
CA ARG A 361 0.52 2.22 7.12
C ARG A 361 0.93 0.76 7.37
N GLU A 362 1.51 0.09 6.38
CA GLU A 362 2.02 -1.28 6.51
C GLU A 362 3.10 -1.38 7.59
N LEU A 363 3.92 -0.35 7.74
CA LEU A 363 5.02 -0.27 8.72
C LEU A 363 4.62 0.35 10.06
N ALA A 364 3.37 0.78 10.21
CA ALA A 364 2.86 1.49 11.37
C ALA A 364 3.70 2.74 11.72
N VAL A 365 4.14 3.50 10.70
CA VAL A 365 4.90 4.74 10.82
C VAL A 365 4.20 5.88 10.09
N ASP A 366 4.60 7.12 10.37
CA ASP A 366 4.15 8.28 9.62
C ASP A 366 5.05 8.51 8.41
N PRO A 367 4.48 8.80 7.23
CA PRO A 367 5.25 9.16 6.05
C PRO A 367 5.80 10.59 6.16
N HIS A 368 6.87 10.86 5.41
CA HIS A 368 7.51 12.16 5.31
C HIS A 368 7.65 12.58 3.86
N MET A 369 7.54 13.87 3.55
CA MET A 369 7.85 14.39 2.22
C MET A 369 9.12 15.23 2.25
N LEU A 370 10.07 14.89 1.37
CA LEU A 370 11.27 15.71 1.12
C LEU A 370 11.14 16.38 -0.23
N VAL A 371 11.27 17.71 -0.24
CA VAL A 371 11.07 18.53 -1.43
C VAL A 371 12.31 19.38 -1.73
N VAL A 372 12.73 19.42 -3.00
CA VAL A 372 13.72 20.38 -3.49
C VAL A 372 13.03 21.38 -4.41
N SER A 373 12.88 22.63 -3.98
CA SER A 373 12.05 23.61 -4.68
C SER A 373 12.62 25.01 -4.68
N ASP A 374 12.35 25.73 -5.78
CA ASP A 374 12.45 27.18 -5.84
C ASP A 374 11.13 27.80 -5.38
N ARG A 375 11.12 28.34 -4.16
CA ARG A 375 9.92 28.93 -3.55
C ARG A 375 9.46 30.24 -4.21
N SER A 376 10.30 30.85 -5.05
CA SER A 376 10.03 32.15 -5.68
C SER A 376 9.13 32.08 -6.91
N GLN A 377 8.81 30.88 -7.40
CA GLN A 377 8.05 30.69 -8.64
C GLN A 377 6.77 29.89 -8.40
N ALA A 378 5.63 30.41 -8.86
CA ALA A 378 4.40 29.63 -8.96
C ALA A 378 4.64 28.44 -9.91
N GLY A 379 4.37 27.22 -9.44
CA GLY A 379 4.59 26.00 -10.21
C GLY A 379 3.52 25.80 -11.29
N ALA A 380 3.89 25.10 -12.37
CA ALA A 380 2.94 24.56 -13.32
C ALA A 380 2.02 23.51 -12.66
N VAL A 381 0.88 23.21 -13.27
CA VAL A 381 0.01 22.08 -12.87
C VAL A 381 0.85 20.79 -12.80
N GLY A 382 0.77 20.05 -11.68
CA GLY A 382 1.60 18.86 -11.45
C GLY A 382 3.05 19.13 -11.02
N GLY A 383 3.46 20.38 -10.83
CA GLY A 383 4.81 20.72 -10.39
C GLY A 383 5.04 20.50 -8.89
N THR A 384 6.30 20.56 -8.46
CA THR A 384 6.76 20.27 -7.09
C THR A 384 5.97 21.02 -5.99
N LEU A 385 5.58 22.28 -6.22
CA LEU A 385 4.80 23.05 -5.25
C LEU A 385 3.32 22.57 -5.15
N ALA A 386 2.73 22.16 -6.27
CA ALA A 386 1.38 21.58 -6.27
C ALA A 386 1.38 20.22 -5.53
N THR A 387 2.41 19.41 -5.76
CA THR A 387 2.64 18.15 -5.04
C THR A 387 2.77 18.37 -3.54
N LEU A 388 3.54 19.38 -3.12
CA LEU A 388 3.69 19.76 -1.72
C LEU A 388 2.36 20.24 -1.10
N ALA A 389 1.56 21.02 -1.85
CA ALA A 389 0.27 21.50 -1.36
C ALA A 389 -0.70 20.34 -1.09
N THR A 390 -0.75 19.35 -1.98
CA THR A 390 -1.53 18.12 -1.77
C THR A 390 -1.05 17.36 -0.52
N TRP A 391 0.26 17.23 -0.32
CA TRP A 391 0.81 16.58 0.87
C TRP A 391 0.47 17.36 2.16
N ALA A 392 0.65 18.66 2.16
CA ALA A 392 0.41 19.52 3.32
C ALA A 392 -1.06 19.46 3.78
N SER A 393 -2.01 19.26 2.84
CA SER A 393 -3.43 19.07 3.19
C SER A 393 -3.70 17.80 4.01
N GLN A 394 -2.74 16.88 4.10
CA GLN A 394 -2.80 15.66 4.91
C GLN A 394 -2.25 15.85 6.33
N GLU A 395 -1.79 17.04 6.67
CA GLU A 395 -1.16 17.37 7.97
C GLU A 395 0.06 16.48 8.31
N LYS A 396 0.73 15.93 7.29
CA LYS A 396 1.92 15.10 7.46
C LYS A 396 3.22 15.90 7.37
N SER A 397 4.26 15.38 8.03
CA SER A 397 5.55 16.04 8.09
C SER A 397 6.21 16.18 6.73
N HIS A 398 6.89 17.31 6.51
CA HIS A 398 7.68 17.54 5.30
C HIS A 398 8.91 18.39 5.59
N SER A 399 9.89 18.31 4.69
CA SER A 399 11.09 19.14 4.69
C SER A 399 11.34 19.73 3.31
N ILE A 400 11.82 20.97 3.25
CA ILE A 400 12.07 21.68 2.01
C ILE A 400 13.53 22.08 1.93
N ILE A 401 14.21 21.67 0.87
CA ILE A 401 15.53 22.19 0.47
C ILE A 401 15.27 23.34 -0.50
N ASP A 402 15.55 24.55 -0.04
CA ASP A 402 15.27 25.78 -0.80
C ASP A 402 16.41 26.14 -1.74
N LEU A 403 16.14 25.99 -3.04
CA LEU A 403 17.08 26.33 -4.11
C LEU A 403 17.43 27.84 -4.16
N THR A 404 16.52 28.72 -3.75
CA THR A 404 16.84 30.17 -3.70
C THR A 404 17.95 30.46 -2.71
N THR A 405 17.92 29.82 -1.56
CA THR A 405 18.95 29.94 -0.53
C THR A 405 20.30 29.37 -1.01
N ILE A 406 20.27 28.23 -1.72
CA ILE A 406 21.49 27.61 -2.27
C ILE A 406 22.10 28.50 -3.35
N ARG A 407 21.29 28.99 -4.30
CA ARG A 407 21.77 29.90 -5.36
C ARG A 407 22.36 31.18 -4.81
N ALA A 408 21.74 31.79 -3.79
CA ALA A 408 22.24 33.02 -3.19
C ALA A 408 23.63 32.88 -2.54
N LYS A 409 23.97 31.65 -2.10
CA LYS A 409 25.28 31.35 -1.49
C LYS A 409 26.32 30.89 -2.51
N ALA A 410 25.90 30.46 -3.69
CA ALA A 410 26.82 30.00 -4.72
C ALA A 410 27.41 31.18 -5.52
N VAL A 411 28.73 31.23 -5.63
CA VAL A 411 29.40 32.08 -6.60
C VAL A 411 29.23 31.44 -7.98
N ILE A 412 28.16 31.79 -8.68
CA ILE A 412 27.88 31.24 -10.00
C ILE A 412 28.77 31.98 -11.00
N ALA A 413 29.82 31.33 -11.50
CA ALA A 413 30.56 31.81 -12.67
C ALA A 413 29.61 31.85 -13.88
N PRO A 414 29.65 32.93 -14.69
CA PRO A 414 28.77 33.00 -15.86
C PRO A 414 29.10 31.87 -16.83
N THR A 415 28.16 30.98 -17.05
CA THR A 415 28.31 29.85 -17.98
C THR A 415 28.33 30.41 -19.41
N LYS A 416 29.46 30.26 -20.09
CA LYS A 416 29.57 30.53 -21.52
C LYS A 416 29.06 29.32 -22.31
N THR A 417 28.10 29.59 -23.20
CA THR A 417 27.97 29.18 -24.58
C THR A 417 27.25 27.86 -24.93
N HIS A 418 26.16 28.05 -25.57
CA HIS A 418 25.62 27.51 -26.83
C HIS A 418 26.06 26.11 -27.29
N VAL A 419 25.18 25.16 -27.11
CA VAL A 419 24.86 24.14 -28.14
C VAL A 419 23.35 24.14 -28.29
N ALA A 420 22.87 24.50 -29.46
CA ALA A 420 21.46 24.45 -29.81
C ALA A 420 21.03 22.97 -29.82
N VAL A 421 20.26 22.57 -28.82
CA VAL A 421 19.55 21.29 -28.86
C VAL A 421 18.29 21.52 -29.70
N ARG A 422 18.16 20.76 -30.77
CA ARG A 422 17.03 20.77 -31.70
C ARG A 422 15.72 20.71 -30.92
N ALA A 423 14.82 21.64 -31.25
CA ALA A 423 13.43 21.58 -30.78
C ALA A 423 12.85 20.20 -31.06
N VAL A 424 12.38 19.55 -30.00
CA VAL A 424 11.63 18.31 -30.10
C VAL A 424 10.40 18.58 -30.97
N ALA A 425 10.19 17.77 -31.99
CA ALA A 425 9.04 17.87 -32.86
C ALA A 425 7.76 17.83 -32.01
N GLN A 426 7.01 18.92 -32.01
CA GLN A 426 5.69 18.96 -31.38
C GLN A 426 4.80 17.94 -32.11
N VAL A 427 4.35 16.94 -31.36
CA VAL A 427 3.28 16.06 -31.84
C VAL A 427 2.07 16.96 -32.14
N PRO A 428 1.42 16.81 -33.31
CA PRO A 428 0.27 17.66 -33.65
C PRO A 428 -0.78 17.59 -32.54
N ALA A 429 -1.24 18.72 -32.06
CA ALA A 429 -2.26 18.87 -31.01
C ALA A 429 -3.68 18.50 -31.52
N THR A 430 -3.84 17.36 -32.17
CA THR A 430 -5.13 16.90 -32.75
C THR A 430 -5.80 15.83 -31.90
N ALA A 431 -5.22 15.39 -30.80
CA ALA A 431 -5.89 14.49 -29.86
C ALA A 431 -6.20 15.26 -28.57
N ALA A 432 -7.45 15.22 -28.11
CA ALA A 432 -7.81 15.63 -26.76
C ALA A 432 -6.90 14.87 -25.78
N GLY A 433 -6.18 15.59 -24.91
CA GLY A 433 -5.25 14.99 -23.95
C GLY A 433 -5.98 14.00 -23.03
N ARG A 434 -5.28 12.97 -22.56
CA ARG A 434 -5.84 12.04 -21.57
C ARG A 434 -6.07 12.76 -20.25
N THR A 435 -7.13 12.37 -19.55
CA THR A 435 -7.45 12.84 -18.20
C THR A 435 -7.50 11.65 -17.24
N ILE A 436 -7.10 11.89 -16.01
CA ILE A 436 -7.14 10.84 -14.98
C ILE A 436 -8.56 10.68 -14.48
N LYS A 437 -9.11 9.47 -14.58
CA LYS A 437 -10.46 9.13 -14.14
C LYS A 437 -10.45 7.86 -13.31
N SER A 438 -11.53 7.69 -12.54
CA SER A 438 -11.81 6.47 -11.78
C SER A 438 -12.88 5.66 -12.50
N LEU A 439 -12.54 4.42 -12.79
CA LEU A 439 -13.29 3.50 -13.63
C LEU A 439 -13.89 2.40 -12.78
N LEU A 440 -15.16 2.10 -12.96
CA LEU A 440 -15.88 1.02 -12.30
C LEU A 440 -16.39 0.04 -13.34
N PHE A 441 -16.14 -1.24 -13.09
CA PHE A 441 -16.84 -2.35 -13.72
C PHE A 441 -17.50 -3.20 -12.65
N ALA A 442 -18.75 -3.56 -12.87
CA ALA A 442 -19.48 -4.44 -11.99
C ALA A 442 -20.31 -5.45 -12.79
N ASP A 443 -20.50 -6.63 -12.22
CA ASP A 443 -21.25 -7.74 -12.81
C ASP A 443 -21.87 -8.59 -11.71
N VAL A 444 -22.98 -9.28 -11.98
CA VAL A 444 -23.65 -10.12 -10.99
C VAL A 444 -23.34 -11.58 -11.24
N LYS A 445 -22.80 -12.23 -10.21
CA LYS A 445 -22.45 -13.65 -10.30
C LYS A 445 -23.66 -14.52 -10.65
N GLY A 446 -23.53 -15.30 -11.71
CA GLY A 446 -24.50 -16.36 -12.05
C GLY A 446 -25.70 -15.88 -12.87
N PHE A 447 -25.78 -14.60 -13.25
CA PHE A 447 -26.85 -14.04 -14.07
C PHE A 447 -27.11 -14.88 -15.33
N SER A 448 -26.08 -15.28 -16.07
CA SER A 448 -26.20 -16.08 -17.29
C SER A 448 -26.79 -17.47 -17.10
N ARG A 449 -26.98 -17.92 -15.86
CA ARG A 449 -27.60 -19.21 -15.49
C ARG A 449 -29.02 -19.06 -14.97
N LEU A 450 -29.51 -17.82 -14.84
CA LEU A 450 -30.88 -17.57 -14.40
C LEU A 450 -31.86 -18.01 -15.49
N PRO A 451 -32.99 -18.71 -15.13
CA PRO A 451 -34.10 -18.91 -16.05
C PRO A 451 -34.67 -17.57 -16.52
N GLU A 452 -35.13 -17.52 -17.79
CA GLU A 452 -35.63 -16.28 -18.43
C GLU A 452 -36.77 -15.62 -17.65
N GLU A 453 -37.58 -16.37 -16.96
CA GLU A 453 -38.69 -15.88 -16.14
C GLU A 453 -38.27 -14.94 -15.00
N TYR A 454 -37.01 -15.03 -14.56
CA TYR A 454 -36.46 -14.16 -13.52
C TYR A 454 -35.77 -12.89 -14.04
N PHE A 455 -35.50 -12.78 -15.35
CA PHE A 455 -34.84 -11.62 -15.91
C PHE A 455 -35.59 -10.30 -15.67
N PRO A 456 -36.92 -10.19 -15.82
CA PRO A 456 -37.62 -8.94 -15.57
C PRO A 456 -37.49 -8.48 -14.12
N ILE A 457 -37.62 -9.38 -13.17
CA ILE A 457 -37.55 -9.06 -11.74
C ILE A 457 -36.11 -8.70 -11.33
N PHE A 458 -35.13 -9.45 -11.83
CA PHE A 458 -33.72 -9.14 -11.63
C PHE A 458 -33.35 -7.79 -12.22
N PHE A 459 -33.72 -7.52 -13.47
CA PHE A 459 -33.41 -6.30 -14.19
C PHE A 459 -33.98 -5.06 -13.47
N THR A 460 -35.24 -5.10 -13.09
CA THR A 460 -35.87 -3.98 -12.39
C THR A 460 -35.32 -3.79 -10.98
N THR A 461 -35.02 -4.87 -10.27
CA THR A 461 -34.47 -4.81 -8.91
C THR A 461 -33.01 -4.36 -8.91
N PHE A 462 -32.12 -5.07 -9.62
CA PHE A 462 -30.69 -4.76 -9.61
C PHE A 462 -30.37 -3.42 -10.27
N LEU A 463 -30.84 -3.21 -11.51
CA LEU A 463 -30.56 -1.95 -12.20
C LEU A 463 -31.32 -0.76 -11.58
N GLY A 464 -32.47 -1.02 -10.93
CA GLY A 464 -33.19 0.00 -10.17
C GLY A 464 -32.43 0.52 -8.93
N LEU A 465 -31.52 -0.30 -8.35
CA LEU A 465 -30.64 0.14 -7.26
C LEU A 465 -29.62 1.17 -7.72
N VAL A 466 -29.17 1.12 -8.97
CA VAL A 466 -28.10 1.99 -9.49
C VAL A 466 -28.47 3.48 -9.36
N PRO A 467 -29.55 3.98 -10.00
CA PRO A 467 -29.93 5.38 -9.87
C PRO A 467 -30.31 5.75 -8.43
N LYS A 468 -30.96 4.86 -7.68
CA LYS A 468 -31.29 5.09 -6.29
C LYS A 468 -30.04 5.30 -5.44
N THR A 469 -29.05 4.41 -5.56
CA THR A 469 -27.77 4.51 -4.82
C THR A 469 -27.04 5.81 -5.17
N LEU A 470 -26.97 6.19 -6.46
CA LEU A 470 -26.35 7.45 -6.88
C LEU A 470 -27.03 8.66 -6.24
N GLN A 471 -28.37 8.65 -6.21
CA GLN A 471 -29.16 9.72 -5.57
C GLN A 471 -28.91 9.77 -4.06
N ASP A 472 -28.98 8.63 -3.37
CA ASP A 472 -28.83 8.55 -1.90
C ASP A 472 -27.47 9.06 -1.42
N ILE A 473 -26.39 8.84 -2.21
CA ILE A 473 -25.05 9.32 -1.89
C ILE A 473 -24.69 10.66 -2.53
N ALA A 474 -25.59 11.27 -3.31
CA ALA A 474 -25.37 12.52 -4.04
C ALA A 474 -24.09 12.51 -4.91
N VAL A 475 -23.91 11.47 -5.74
CA VAL A 475 -22.81 11.32 -6.69
C VAL A 475 -23.36 11.22 -8.11
N THR A 476 -22.72 11.93 -9.05
CA THR A 476 -23.08 11.88 -10.47
C THR A 476 -21.88 11.38 -11.28
N PRO A 477 -21.94 10.19 -11.90
CA PRO A 477 -20.89 9.70 -12.77
C PRO A 477 -20.77 10.55 -14.03
N LEU A 478 -19.57 10.63 -14.60
CA LEU A 478 -19.31 11.30 -15.88
C LEU A 478 -19.86 10.49 -17.05
N GLU A 479 -19.87 9.19 -16.92
CA GLU A 479 -20.42 8.22 -17.86
C GLU A 479 -20.96 7.04 -17.07
N ILE A 480 -22.11 6.50 -17.52
CA ILE A 480 -22.65 5.26 -16.97
C ILE A 480 -23.37 4.50 -18.07
N SER A 481 -23.15 3.20 -18.15
CA SER A 481 -23.83 2.30 -19.09
C SER A 481 -24.02 0.92 -18.49
N SER A 482 -25.09 0.24 -18.89
CA SER A 482 -25.38 -1.14 -18.48
C SER A 482 -25.59 -2.03 -19.69
N ARG A 483 -25.18 -3.30 -19.58
CA ARG A 483 -25.45 -4.35 -20.57
C ARG A 483 -25.78 -5.64 -19.84
N GLY A 484 -27.07 -5.99 -19.81
CA GLY A 484 -27.54 -7.11 -19.00
C GLY A 484 -27.33 -6.82 -17.52
N ASP A 485 -26.55 -7.65 -16.86
CA ASP A 485 -26.10 -7.50 -15.45
C ASP A 485 -24.80 -6.70 -15.31
N GLY A 486 -24.10 -6.42 -16.42
CA GLY A 486 -22.86 -5.65 -16.43
C GLY A 486 -23.12 -4.14 -16.30
N LEU A 487 -22.37 -3.48 -15.43
CA LEU A 487 -22.37 -2.03 -15.23
C LEU A 487 -20.97 -1.48 -15.46
N TYR A 488 -20.87 -0.43 -16.26
CA TYR A 488 -19.69 0.39 -16.44
C TYR A 488 -19.98 1.83 -16.00
N ALA A 489 -19.09 2.43 -15.21
CA ALA A 489 -19.23 3.83 -14.84
C ALA A 489 -17.86 4.52 -14.71
N VAL A 490 -17.83 5.82 -14.99
CA VAL A 490 -16.66 6.69 -14.89
C VAL A 490 -16.95 7.82 -13.94
N PHE A 491 -16.04 8.03 -12.97
CA PHE A 491 -16.15 9.08 -11.96
C PHE A 491 -14.99 10.07 -12.06
N ALA A 492 -15.24 11.31 -11.65
CA ALA A 492 -14.23 12.34 -11.63
C ALA A 492 -13.12 12.03 -10.61
N THR A 493 -13.45 11.42 -9.48
CA THR A 493 -12.54 11.15 -8.37
C THR A 493 -12.61 9.71 -7.88
N ALA A 494 -11.53 9.24 -7.22
CA ALA A 494 -11.50 7.92 -6.59
C ALA A 494 -12.46 7.83 -5.39
N GLU A 495 -12.68 8.95 -4.68
CA GLU A 495 -13.61 9.03 -3.57
C GLU A 495 -15.06 8.79 -4.01
N GLU A 496 -15.52 9.44 -5.10
CA GLU A 496 -16.86 9.22 -5.66
C GLU A 496 -17.06 7.78 -6.09
N ALA A 497 -16.09 7.20 -6.80
CA ALA A 497 -16.13 5.81 -7.22
C ALA A 497 -16.17 4.84 -6.03
N ALA A 498 -15.38 5.10 -4.96
CA ALA A 498 -15.36 4.30 -3.75
C ALA A 498 -16.70 4.36 -3.00
N ARG A 499 -17.28 5.56 -2.87
CA ARG A 499 -18.61 5.77 -2.25
C ARG A 499 -19.68 5.00 -2.98
N PHE A 500 -19.71 5.10 -4.30
CA PHE A 500 -20.71 4.40 -5.11
C PHE A 500 -20.52 2.88 -5.06
N ALA A 501 -19.29 2.38 -5.25
CA ALA A 501 -19.01 0.94 -5.26
C ALA A 501 -19.41 0.26 -3.94
N THR A 502 -19.06 0.87 -2.81
CA THR A 502 -19.40 0.31 -1.49
C THR A 502 -20.89 0.42 -1.21
N ALA A 503 -21.54 1.53 -1.55
CA ALA A 503 -22.98 1.70 -1.35
C ALA A 503 -23.80 0.72 -2.22
N LEU A 504 -23.39 0.51 -3.48
CA LEU A 504 -24.04 -0.45 -4.36
C LEU A 504 -23.87 -1.89 -3.85
N SER A 505 -22.65 -2.26 -3.40
CA SER A 505 -22.40 -3.57 -2.82
C SER A 505 -23.26 -3.83 -1.59
N ASP A 506 -23.36 -2.85 -0.69
CA ASP A 506 -24.21 -2.92 0.52
C ASP A 506 -25.69 -3.04 0.14
N ALA A 507 -26.18 -2.24 -0.82
CA ALA A 507 -27.58 -2.25 -1.27
C ALA A 507 -27.96 -3.60 -1.89
N VAL A 508 -27.08 -4.20 -2.71
CA VAL A 508 -27.31 -5.53 -3.31
C VAL A 508 -27.29 -6.60 -2.22
N GLY A 509 -26.37 -6.52 -1.26
CA GLY A 509 -26.27 -7.47 -0.14
C GLY A 509 -27.46 -7.40 0.84
N ALA A 510 -28.17 -6.27 0.90
CA ALA A 510 -29.35 -6.10 1.76
C ALA A 510 -30.65 -6.70 1.19
N ILE A 511 -30.64 -7.15 -0.08
CA ILE A 511 -31.84 -7.72 -0.72
C ILE A 511 -32.01 -9.19 -0.30
N ASP A 512 -33.23 -9.56 0.07
CA ASP A 512 -33.64 -10.96 0.19
C ASP A 512 -33.97 -11.54 -1.20
N TRP A 513 -32.93 -11.96 -1.91
CA TRP A 513 -33.05 -12.55 -3.24
C TRP A 513 -33.87 -13.83 -3.23
N ARG A 514 -33.84 -14.61 -2.14
CA ARG A 514 -34.62 -15.85 -1.99
C ARG A 514 -36.11 -15.57 -1.97
N ALA A 515 -36.55 -14.51 -1.30
CA ALA A 515 -37.95 -14.10 -1.28
C ALA A 515 -38.48 -13.75 -2.69
N MET A 516 -37.59 -13.42 -3.62
CA MET A 516 -37.91 -13.12 -5.03
C MET A 516 -37.74 -14.34 -5.95
N GLY A 517 -37.44 -15.53 -5.41
CA GLY A 517 -37.20 -16.74 -6.19
C GLY A 517 -35.81 -16.84 -6.81
N LEU A 518 -34.90 -15.92 -6.47
CA LEU A 518 -33.54 -15.88 -6.98
C LEU A 518 -32.55 -16.57 -6.03
N PRO A 519 -31.35 -16.98 -6.49
CA PRO A 519 -30.36 -17.60 -5.60
C PRO A 519 -30.00 -16.68 -4.44
N ALA A 520 -29.96 -17.23 -3.23
CA ALA A 520 -29.68 -16.48 -2.00
C ALA A 520 -28.25 -15.89 -1.96
N ASP A 521 -27.32 -16.47 -2.75
CA ASP A 521 -25.93 -16.01 -2.90
C ASP A 521 -25.73 -15.05 -4.07
N THR A 522 -26.80 -14.39 -4.53
CA THR A 522 -26.74 -13.34 -5.55
C THR A 522 -25.99 -12.12 -5.00
N HIS A 523 -24.79 -11.87 -5.51
CA HIS A 523 -23.96 -10.74 -5.15
C HIS A 523 -23.31 -10.11 -6.37
N VAL A 524 -23.01 -8.82 -6.25
CA VAL A 524 -22.26 -8.07 -7.27
C VAL A 524 -20.75 -8.23 -7.04
N ARG A 525 -20.00 -8.33 -8.14
CA ARG A 525 -18.55 -8.21 -8.20
C ARG A 525 -18.22 -6.81 -8.68
N ILE A 526 -17.38 -6.06 -7.99
CA ILE A 526 -17.05 -4.69 -8.37
C ILE A 526 -15.54 -4.53 -8.45
N ALA A 527 -15.07 -4.01 -9.57
CA ALA A 527 -13.67 -3.65 -9.80
C ALA A 527 -13.52 -2.15 -9.99
N LEU A 528 -12.51 -1.53 -9.35
CA LEU A 528 -12.16 -0.13 -9.53
C LEU A 528 -10.71 0.02 -10.01
N HIS A 529 -10.51 0.97 -10.91
CA HIS A 529 -9.19 1.35 -11.41
C HIS A 529 -9.10 2.86 -11.58
N ALA A 530 -7.93 3.45 -11.35
CA ALA A 530 -7.65 4.85 -11.66
C ALA A 530 -6.54 4.95 -12.70
N GLY A 531 -6.75 5.78 -13.71
CA GLY A 531 -5.73 5.95 -14.75
C GLY A 531 -6.16 6.90 -15.87
N PRO A 532 -5.24 7.18 -16.81
CA PRO A 532 -5.48 8.08 -17.94
C PRO A 532 -6.42 7.46 -18.96
N VAL A 533 -7.41 8.24 -19.38
CA VAL A 533 -8.39 7.88 -20.42
C VAL A 533 -8.60 9.04 -21.37
N PHE A 534 -8.96 8.73 -22.61
CA PHE A 534 -9.48 9.69 -23.56
C PHE A 534 -10.99 9.85 -23.35
N ALA A 535 -11.50 11.03 -23.69
CA ALA A 535 -12.93 11.32 -23.70
C ALA A 535 -13.35 11.89 -25.06
N ALA A 536 -14.41 11.35 -25.66
CA ALA A 536 -14.98 11.87 -26.89
C ALA A 536 -16.48 11.55 -26.97
N ILE A 537 -17.18 12.22 -27.85
CA ILE A 537 -18.56 11.84 -28.21
C ILE A 537 -18.50 10.56 -29.05
N ASP A 538 -19.14 9.52 -28.56
CA ASP A 538 -19.30 8.26 -29.29
C ASP A 538 -20.19 8.49 -30.52
N PRO A 539 -19.66 8.25 -31.73
CA PRO A 539 -20.44 8.51 -32.95
C PRO A 539 -21.67 7.60 -33.14
N VAL A 540 -21.76 6.49 -32.40
CA VAL A 540 -22.88 5.54 -32.44
C VAL A 540 -24.00 5.97 -31.51
N THR A 541 -23.66 6.36 -30.27
CA THR A 541 -24.64 6.67 -29.22
C THR A 541 -24.89 8.17 -29.06
N ASN A 542 -24.02 9.00 -29.63
CA ASN A 542 -23.99 10.47 -29.47
C ASN A 542 -23.85 10.91 -28.00
N ASN A 543 -23.29 10.05 -27.14
CA ASN A 543 -23.02 10.34 -25.75
C ASN A 543 -21.50 10.49 -25.48
N LEU A 544 -21.13 11.15 -24.38
CA LEU A 544 -19.76 11.19 -23.93
C LEU A 544 -19.31 9.77 -23.56
N ALA A 545 -18.19 9.32 -24.12
CA ALA A 545 -17.57 8.04 -23.84
C ALA A 545 -16.11 8.21 -23.44
N HIS A 546 -15.66 7.39 -22.48
CA HIS A 546 -14.27 7.29 -22.08
C HIS A 546 -13.67 5.98 -22.59
N TYR A 547 -12.47 6.05 -23.18
CA TYR A 547 -11.82 4.91 -23.81
C TYR A 547 -10.29 4.94 -23.61
N GLY A 548 -9.65 3.79 -23.82
CA GLY A 548 -8.21 3.62 -23.69
C GLY A 548 -7.82 2.33 -22.96
N THR A 549 -6.52 2.09 -22.84
CA THR A 549 -5.95 0.87 -22.23
C THR A 549 -6.35 0.69 -20.77
N HIS A 550 -6.52 1.77 -20.02
CA HIS A 550 -6.95 1.73 -18.63
C HIS A 550 -8.41 1.29 -18.46
N VAL A 551 -9.30 1.62 -19.40
CA VAL A 551 -10.68 1.07 -19.44
C VAL A 551 -10.63 -0.45 -19.63
N THR A 552 -9.79 -0.91 -20.57
CA THR A 552 -9.60 -2.35 -20.79
C THR A 552 -9.03 -3.03 -19.53
N ARG A 553 -8.03 -2.44 -18.86
CA ARG A 553 -7.46 -2.98 -17.62
C ARG A 553 -8.51 -3.14 -16.53
N ALA A 554 -9.34 -2.12 -16.30
CA ALA A 554 -10.44 -2.18 -15.33
C ALA A 554 -11.40 -3.35 -15.60
N ALA A 555 -11.78 -3.54 -16.88
CA ALA A 555 -12.64 -4.64 -17.32
C ALA A 555 -12.01 -6.04 -17.16
N ARG A 556 -10.69 -6.15 -16.98
CA ARG A 556 -10.00 -7.43 -16.76
C ARG A 556 -9.90 -7.83 -15.29
N ILE A 557 -10.22 -6.92 -14.39
CA ILE A 557 -10.19 -7.17 -12.95
C ILE A 557 -11.54 -7.74 -12.48
N GLU A 558 -12.67 -7.22 -12.99
CA GLU A 558 -14.00 -7.62 -12.55
C GLU A 558 -14.20 -9.15 -12.53
N PRO A 559 -13.81 -9.95 -13.56
CA PRO A 559 -14.05 -11.39 -13.58
C PRO A 559 -13.35 -12.18 -12.47
N ILE A 560 -12.30 -11.62 -11.86
CA ILE A 560 -11.54 -12.27 -10.77
C ILE A 560 -11.97 -11.81 -9.38
N VAL A 561 -12.93 -10.89 -9.29
CA VAL A 561 -13.46 -10.40 -8.01
C VAL A 561 -14.34 -11.47 -7.37
N VAL A 562 -14.15 -11.70 -6.09
CA VAL A 562 -15.05 -12.54 -5.29
C VAL A 562 -16.38 -11.80 -5.11
N PRO A 563 -17.53 -12.43 -5.39
CA PRO A 563 -18.85 -11.82 -5.20
C PRO A 563 -19.03 -11.21 -3.81
N GLY A 564 -19.63 -10.04 -3.74
CA GLY A 564 -19.79 -9.26 -2.50
C GLY A 564 -18.55 -8.48 -2.08
N GLN A 565 -17.48 -8.49 -2.88
CA GLN A 565 -16.29 -7.69 -2.63
C GLN A 565 -16.11 -6.58 -3.67
N VAL A 566 -15.40 -5.53 -3.25
CA VAL A 566 -14.92 -4.46 -4.12
C VAL A 566 -13.40 -4.55 -4.17
N LEU A 567 -12.85 -4.94 -5.34
CA LEU A 567 -11.42 -4.94 -5.56
C LEU A 567 -10.97 -3.70 -6.33
N VAL A 568 -9.82 -3.18 -5.97
CA VAL A 568 -9.22 -2.00 -6.58
C VAL A 568 -7.77 -2.25 -6.95
N THR A 569 -7.29 -1.61 -8.00
CA THR A 569 -5.86 -1.65 -8.36
C THR A 569 -5.00 -0.85 -7.38
N GLU A 570 -3.70 -1.13 -7.36
CA GLU A 570 -2.71 -0.32 -6.63
C GLU A 570 -2.79 1.17 -7.01
N ALA A 571 -2.96 1.48 -8.31
CA ALA A 571 -3.12 2.86 -8.76
C ALA A 571 -4.35 3.54 -8.13
N PHE A 572 -5.49 2.85 -8.05
CA PHE A 572 -6.68 3.37 -7.40
C PHE A 572 -6.45 3.53 -5.88
N ALA A 573 -5.90 2.52 -5.22
CA ALA A 573 -5.61 2.54 -3.79
C ALA A 573 -4.64 3.68 -3.43
N ALA A 574 -3.60 3.91 -4.25
CA ALA A 574 -2.65 4.99 -4.07
C ALA A 574 -3.31 6.37 -4.27
N VAL A 575 -4.09 6.56 -5.34
CA VAL A 575 -4.82 7.82 -5.57
C VAL A 575 -5.79 8.12 -4.44
N LEU A 576 -6.48 7.10 -3.91
CA LEU A 576 -7.38 7.28 -2.77
C LEU A 576 -6.60 7.63 -1.48
N ALA A 577 -5.45 6.97 -1.24
CA ALA A 577 -4.61 7.23 -0.07
C ALA A 577 -3.90 8.60 -0.11
N SER A 578 -3.68 9.17 -1.31
CA SER A 578 -3.07 10.50 -1.48
C SER A 578 -4.02 11.67 -1.16
N ARG A 579 -5.27 11.40 -0.81
CA ARG A 579 -6.27 12.41 -0.42
C ARG A 579 -6.40 12.48 1.11
N PRO A 580 -6.89 13.61 1.67
CA PRO A 580 -7.12 13.74 3.10
C PRO A 580 -7.92 12.56 3.65
N ALA A 581 -7.65 12.18 4.90
CA ALA A 581 -8.13 10.95 5.54
C ALA A 581 -9.61 10.67 5.25
N GLY A 582 -9.87 9.94 4.17
CA GLY A 582 -11.20 9.57 3.71
C GLY A 582 -11.79 8.43 4.52
N SER A 583 -13.07 8.17 4.28
CA SER A 583 -13.87 7.13 4.94
C SER A 583 -13.51 5.70 4.51
N PHE A 584 -12.43 5.51 3.73
CA PHE A 584 -12.09 4.21 3.13
C PHE A 584 -10.69 3.74 3.50
N SER A 585 -10.51 2.41 3.51
CA SER A 585 -9.24 1.71 3.55
C SER A 585 -9.12 0.75 2.37
N CYS A 586 -7.90 0.55 1.91
CA CYS A 586 -7.56 -0.43 0.89
C CYS A 586 -6.59 -1.44 1.51
N ASP A 587 -7.02 -2.70 1.58
CA ASP A 587 -6.22 -3.78 2.17
C ASP A 587 -5.68 -4.67 1.05
N LEU A 588 -4.39 -4.95 1.10
CA LEU A 588 -3.72 -5.72 0.06
C LEU A 588 -4.30 -7.13 -0.03
N VAL A 589 -4.70 -7.53 -1.23
CA VAL A 589 -5.12 -8.91 -1.54
C VAL A 589 -3.95 -9.74 -2.06
N GLY A 590 -3.12 -9.15 -2.89
CA GLY A 590 -1.98 -9.80 -3.54
C GLY A 590 -1.81 -9.35 -4.98
N THR A 591 -0.88 -10.00 -5.69
CA THR A 591 -0.72 -9.86 -7.13
C THR A 591 -1.46 -11.00 -7.82
N GLU A 592 -2.53 -10.67 -8.54
CA GLU A 592 -3.43 -11.63 -9.17
C GLU A 592 -3.31 -11.57 -10.69
N PRO A 593 -3.35 -12.73 -11.39
CA PRO A 593 -3.38 -12.75 -12.84
C PRO A 593 -4.71 -12.18 -13.34
N LEU A 594 -4.63 -11.26 -14.29
CA LEU A 594 -5.81 -10.64 -14.90
C LEU A 594 -6.44 -11.56 -15.94
N ALA A 595 -7.76 -11.45 -16.09
CA ALA A 595 -8.52 -12.25 -17.04
C ALA A 595 -8.00 -12.09 -18.49
N LYS A 596 -8.11 -13.17 -19.27
CA LYS A 596 -7.71 -13.23 -20.69
C LYS A 596 -6.22 -12.98 -20.95
N GLY A 597 -5.35 -13.34 -20.00
CA GLY A 597 -3.89 -13.22 -20.16
C GLY A 597 -3.37 -11.77 -20.21
N TYR A 598 -4.09 -10.83 -19.60
CA TYR A 598 -3.74 -9.39 -19.60
C TYR A 598 -2.62 -9.03 -18.58
N GLY A 599 -1.77 -9.99 -18.25
CA GLY A 599 -0.72 -9.85 -17.24
C GLY A 599 -1.24 -10.07 -15.83
N ALA A 600 -0.56 -9.45 -14.85
CA ALA A 600 -0.95 -9.50 -13.44
C ALA A 600 -1.07 -8.06 -12.88
N ALA A 601 -1.86 -7.91 -11.82
CA ALA A 601 -1.98 -6.65 -11.12
C ALA A 601 -2.02 -6.86 -9.62
N ARG A 602 -1.40 -5.95 -8.89
CA ARG A 602 -1.51 -5.85 -7.44
C ARG A 602 -2.88 -5.28 -7.11
N LEU A 603 -3.66 -6.03 -6.33
CA LEU A 603 -5.04 -5.71 -6.00
C LEU A 603 -5.21 -5.50 -4.50
N TYR A 604 -6.15 -4.63 -4.18
CA TYR A 604 -6.55 -4.31 -2.81
C TYR A 604 -8.06 -4.48 -2.68
N ARG A 605 -8.53 -4.87 -1.49
CA ARG A 605 -9.94 -4.86 -1.11
C ARG A 605 -10.28 -3.48 -0.53
N LEU A 606 -11.27 -2.83 -1.12
CA LEU A 606 -11.81 -1.56 -0.63
C LEU A 606 -12.81 -1.84 0.50
N ARG A 607 -12.67 -1.11 1.60
CA ARG A 607 -13.60 -1.14 2.74
C ARG A 607 -13.88 0.28 3.26
N ARG A 608 -15.06 0.47 3.85
CA ARG A 608 -15.31 1.66 4.67
C ARG A 608 -14.57 1.54 6.00
N LYS A 609 -13.94 2.62 6.44
CA LYS A 609 -13.45 2.71 7.82
C LYS A 609 -14.67 2.78 8.72
N GLN A 610 -14.72 1.93 9.73
CA GLN A 610 -15.68 2.11 10.79
C GLN A 610 -15.20 3.33 11.59
N ASN A 611 -16.01 4.39 11.64
CA ASN A 611 -15.75 5.49 12.55
C ASN A 611 -15.70 4.89 13.96
N ALA A 612 -14.57 5.04 14.65
CA ALA A 612 -14.53 4.80 16.07
C ALA A 612 -15.53 5.78 16.69
N ALA A 613 -16.65 5.25 17.19
CA ALA A 613 -17.65 6.01 17.91
C ALA A 613 -17.07 6.55 19.21
#